data_31984045adda3d28810408f854de6094
#
_entry.id   31984045adda3d28810408f854de6094
#
_cell.length_a   1.000
_cell.length_b   1.000
_cell.length_c   1.000
_cell.angle_alpha   90.00
_cell.angle_beta   90.00
_cell.angle_gamma   90.00
#
_symmetry.space_group_name_H-M   'P 1'
#
loop_
_entity.id
_entity.type
_entity.pdbx_description
1 polymer ?
#
loop_
_entity_poly.entity_id
_entity_poly.type
_entity_poly.pdbx_seq_one_letter_code
_entity_poly.pdbx_strand_id
1 'polypeptide(L)'
;MSNKILLDNIKKLREMTGVGFKDCKIALDETKGDIEKSIEFLRKKGIAKASKKMSRTASEGLALVKEEKGQISLIEINSETDFVAKNLDFINFCKELSEINFKTKSDLNKINDTKMNNGILVKDNLVNLISKIGEKIIIRRANFFDNLSGMNFSYVHSATEKDIGKIISVVKIAGISEADNKDLGNKIAMHIAASNPFAIDKDDIDKNIVDKELEIIEAEIANSGKPPEMIEKISKGKISKFLNDNSLLNQFWIMDPKKKVS
;
A
#
# COMPACT_ATOMS: atom_id res chain seq x y z
N MET A 1 43.90 -9.97 -13.16
CA MET A 1 43.93 -9.24 -11.87
C MET A 1 44.44 -10.16 -10.77
N SER A 2 45.23 -9.63 -9.82
CA SER A 2 45.60 -10.40 -8.63
C SER A 2 44.30 -10.71 -7.85
N ASN A 3 44.16 -11.93 -7.26
CA ASN A 3 43.00 -12.34 -6.49
C ASN A 3 42.64 -11.34 -5.37
N LYS A 4 43.61 -10.65 -4.81
CA LYS A 4 43.40 -9.64 -3.77
C LYS A 4 42.70 -8.39 -4.32
N ILE A 5 43.15 -7.89 -5.48
CA ILE A 5 42.52 -6.72 -6.15
C ILE A 5 41.08 -7.04 -6.56
N LEU A 6 40.81 -8.25 -7.03
CA LEU A 6 39.46 -8.68 -7.39
C LEU A 6 38.51 -8.71 -6.16
N LEU A 7 38.99 -9.23 -5.03
CA LEU A 7 38.21 -9.27 -3.79
C LEU A 7 37.90 -7.87 -3.24
N ASP A 8 38.86 -6.96 -3.31
CA ASP A 8 38.70 -5.57 -2.88
C ASP A 8 37.69 -4.83 -3.78
N ASN A 9 37.75 -5.03 -5.09
CA ASN A 9 36.79 -4.48 -6.03
C ASN A 9 35.40 -5.07 -5.83
N ILE A 10 35.29 -6.36 -5.53
CA ILE A 10 33.99 -6.98 -5.21
C ILE A 10 33.39 -6.35 -3.94
N LYS A 11 34.18 -6.17 -2.87
CA LYS A 11 33.73 -5.51 -1.64
C LYS A 11 33.22 -4.10 -1.92
N LYS A 12 34.02 -3.29 -2.62
CA LYS A 12 33.68 -1.93 -3.01
C LYS A 12 32.40 -1.88 -3.85
N LEU A 13 32.26 -2.75 -4.84
CA LEU A 13 31.08 -2.82 -5.69
C LEU A 13 29.82 -3.25 -4.89
N ARG A 14 29.97 -4.14 -3.90
CA ARG A 14 28.90 -4.53 -2.99
C ARG A 14 28.46 -3.40 -2.07
N GLU A 15 29.39 -2.65 -1.52
CA GLU A 15 29.12 -1.46 -0.70
C GLU A 15 28.34 -0.41 -1.50
N MET A 16 28.73 -0.18 -2.76
CA MET A 16 28.09 0.80 -3.63
C MET A 16 26.71 0.38 -4.16
N THR A 17 26.49 -0.92 -4.39
CA THR A 17 25.29 -1.41 -5.09
C THR A 17 24.35 -2.24 -4.22
N GLY A 18 24.81 -2.74 -3.07
CA GLY A 18 24.07 -3.68 -2.22
C GLY A 18 23.85 -5.07 -2.85
N VAL A 19 24.37 -5.33 -4.05
CA VAL A 19 24.16 -6.59 -4.80
C VAL A 19 25.04 -7.72 -4.21
N GLY A 20 24.58 -8.98 -4.34
CA GLY A 20 25.28 -10.15 -3.80
C GLY A 20 26.67 -10.40 -4.42
N PHE A 21 27.56 -11.06 -3.67
CA PHE A 21 28.95 -11.35 -4.06
C PHE A 21 29.06 -11.96 -5.46
N LYS A 22 28.22 -12.96 -5.77
CA LYS A 22 28.25 -13.69 -7.05
C LYS A 22 27.98 -12.78 -8.25
N ASP A 23 26.98 -11.91 -8.14
CA ASP A 23 26.60 -10.99 -9.21
C ASP A 23 27.64 -9.89 -9.38
N CYS A 24 28.23 -9.37 -8.28
CA CYS A 24 29.32 -8.41 -8.34
C CYS A 24 30.59 -9.00 -9.00
N LYS A 25 30.91 -10.28 -8.68
CA LYS A 25 32.03 -10.97 -9.34
C LYS A 25 31.80 -11.10 -10.84
N ILE A 26 30.61 -11.57 -11.24
CA ILE A 26 30.26 -11.70 -12.67
C ILE A 26 30.36 -10.35 -13.38
N ALA A 27 29.86 -9.27 -12.77
CA ALA A 27 29.92 -7.93 -13.36
C ALA A 27 31.35 -7.47 -13.58
N LEU A 28 32.24 -7.67 -12.60
CA LEU A 28 33.65 -7.31 -12.71
C LEU A 28 34.42 -8.16 -13.74
N ASP A 29 34.08 -9.45 -13.84
CA ASP A 29 34.67 -10.34 -14.86
C ASP A 29 34.24 -9.87 -16.25
N GLU A 30 32.99 -9.57 -16.51
CA GLU A 30 32.42 -9.09 -17.78
C GLU A 30 32.99 -7.71 -18.18
N THR A 31 33.26 -6.86 -17.22
CA THR A 31 33.75 -5.48 -17.45
C THR A 31 35.26 -5.32 -17.28
N LYS A 32 35.96 -6.44 -17.15
CA LYS A 32 37.44 -6.46 -16.96
C LYS A 32 37.92 -5.65 -15.75
N GLY A 33 37.10 -5.64 -14.69
CA GLY A 33 37.39 -4.97 -13.43
C GLY A 33 37.05 -3.48 -13.34
N ASP A 34 36.41 -2.93 -14.35
CA ASP A 34 35.91 -1.55 -14.37
C ASP A 34 34.67 -1.42 -13.46
N ILE A 35 34.81 -0.66 -12.39
CA ILE A 35 33.76 -0.50 -11.37
C ILE A 35 32.52 0.22 -11.93
N GLU A 36 32.70 1.29 -12.71
CA GLU A 36 31.59 2.08 -13.25
C GLU A 36 30.79 1.27 -14.26
N LYS A 37 31.49 0.58 -15.20
CA LYS A 37 30.81 -0.34 -16.12
C LYS A 37 30.16 -1.53 -15.42
N SER A 38 30.73 -2.00 -14.31
CA SER A 38 30.13 -3.05 -13.49
C SER A 38 28.81 -2.59 -12.85
N ILE A 39 28.75 -1.35 -12.37
CA ILE A 39 27.50 -0.75 -11.84
C ILE A 39 26.45 -0.71 -12.96
N GLU A 40 26.80 -0.24 -14.15
CA GLU A 40 25.87 -0.19 -15.28
C GLU A 40 25.41 -1.60 -15.71
N PHE A 41 26.32 -2.56 -15.76
CA PHE A 41 26.01 -3.97 -16.05
C PHE A 41 25.04 -4.55 -15.02
N LEU A 42 25.31 -4.33 -13.72
CA LEU A 42 24.42 -4.77 -12.65
C LEU A 42 23.04 -4.12 -12.71
N ARG A 43 22.98 -2.83 -13.07
CA ARG A 43 21.71 -2.12 -13.28
C ARG A 43 20.89 -2.74 -14.42
N LYS A 44 21.49 -2.97 -15.59
CA LYS A 44 20.83 -3.63 -16.73
C LYS A 44 20.34 -5.03 -16.37
N LYS A 45 21.18 -5.80 -15.67
CA LYS A 45 20.82 -7.14 -15.18
C LYS A 45 19.69 -7.11 -14.15
N GLY A 46 19.70 -6.11 -13.28
CA GLY A 46 18.65 -5.87 -12.27
C GLY A 46 17.31 -5.54 -12.90
N ILE A 47 17.29 -4.67 -13.92
CA ILE A 47 16.07 -4.36 -14.70
C ILE A 47 15.50 -5.63 -15.33
N ALA A 48 16.32 -6.47 -15.95
CA ALA A 48 15.87 -7.72 -16.56
C ALA A 48 15.32 -8.71 -15.53
N LYS A 49 15.93 -8.80 -14.35
CA LYS A 49 15.42 -9.62 -13.23
C LYS A 49 14.10 -9.09 -12.68
N ALA A 50 14.00 -7.77 -12.48
CA ALA A 50 12.78 -7.13 -12.00
C ALA A 50 11.62 -7.34 -12.98
N SER A 51 11.85 -7.11 -14.27
CA SER A 51 10.83 -7.31 -15.32
C SER A 51 10.24 -8.72 -15.32
N LYS A 52 11.09 -9.75 -15.17
CA LYS A 52 10.63 -11.15 -15.08
C LYS A 52 9.73 -11.45 -13.88
N LYS A 53 9.76 -10.59 -12.86
CA LYS A 53 8.94 -10.76 -11.64
C LYS A 53 7.61 -10.01 -11.70
N MET A 54 7.45 -9.07 -12.64
CA MET A 54 6.27 -8.20 -12.70
C MET A 54 4.96 -8.95 -12.94
N SER A 55 4.98 -10.15 -13.52
CA SER A 55 3.80 -11.01 -13.70
C SER A 55 3.35 -11.73 -12.43
N ARG A 56 4.16 -11.74 -11.35
CA ARG A 56 3.82 -12.44 -10.11
C ARG A 56 2.80 -11.64 -9.30
N THR A 57 2.05 -12.31 -8.44
CA THR A 57 1.14 -11.66 -7.49
C THR A 57 1.94 -11.08 -6.31
N ALA A 58 1.66 -9.84 -5.94
CA ALA A 58 2.21 -9.18 -4.76
C ALA A 58 1.04 -8.63 -3.95
N SER A 59 0.62 -9.38 -2.92
CA SER A 59 -0.55 -9.09 -2.07
C SER A 59 -0.19 -8.78 -0.63
N GLU A 60 1.06 -9.06 -0.24
CA GLU A 60 1.62 -8.69 1.06
C GLU A 60 2.30 -7.31 0.97
N GLY A 61 2.93 -6.86 2.03
CA GLY A 61 3.68 -5.60 2.06
C GLY A 61 3.33 -4.72 3.24
N LEU A 62 3.50 -3.41 3.06
CA LEU A 62 3.28 -2.39 4.08
C LEU A 62 2.49 -1.21 3.51
N ALA A 63 1.68 -0.61 4.37
CA ALA A 63 1.11 0.71 4.19
C ALA A 63 1.78 1.69 5.17
N LEU A 64 2.03 2.92 4.71
CA LEU A 64 2.63 3.96 5.51
C LEU A 64 1.78 5.23 5.46
N VAL A 65 1.67 5.88 6.60
CA VAL A 65 1.04 7.19 6.73
C VAL A 65 2.08 8.21 7.21
N LYS A 66 2.02 9.41 6.65
CA LYS A 66 2.77 10.56 7.15
C LYS A 66 1.81 11.71 7.35
N GLU A 67 1.87 12.29 8.57
CA GLU A 67 1.07 13.44 8.95
C GLU A 67 1.98 14.62 9.28
N GLU A 68 1.69 15.77 8.70
CA GLU A 68 2.35 17.03 9.02
C GLU A 68 1.37 18.20 8.81
N LYS A 69 1.23 19.05 9.83
CA LYS A 69 0.39 20.27 9.80
C LYS A 69 -1.06 20.00 9.35
N GLY A 70 -1.64 18.88 9.81
CA GLY A 70 -3.00 18.49 9.48
C GLY A 70 -3.19 17.91 8.07
N GLN A 71 -2.13 17.83 7.28
CA GLN A 71 -2.12 17.10 6.00
C GLN A 71 -1.66 15.67 6.22
N ILE A 72 -2.23 14.74 5.46
CA ILE A 72 -1.89 13.31 5.54
C ILE A 72 -1.54 12.79 4.14
N SER A 73 -0.47 12.02 4.05
CA SER A 73 -0.18 11.20 2.87
C SER A 73 -0.19 9.72 3.21
N LEU A 74 -0.69 8.91 2.31
CA LEU A 74 -0.70 7.46 2.37
C LEU A 74 0.08 6.88 1.20
N ILE A 75 0.79 5.77 1.43
CA ILE A 75 1.41 5.00 0.36
C ILE A 75 1.36 3.52 0.70
N GLU A 76 1.05 2.70 -0.30
CA GLU A 76 1.02 1.24 -0.20
C GLU A 76 2.09 0.65 -1.10
N ILE A 77 2.97 -0.17 -0.50
CA ILE A 77 4.04 -0.88 -1.16
C ILE A 77 3.82 -2.38 -0.94
N ASN A 78 3.60 -3.11 -2.04
CA ASN A 78 3.34 -4.54 -1.97
C ASN A 78 4.58 -5.38 -2.30
N SER A 79 4.65 -6.56 -1.66
CA SER A 79 5.61 -7.63 -1.87
C SER A 79 4.92 -8.98 -2.08
N GLU A 80 5.66 -10.02 -2.48
CA GLU A 80 5.09 -11.36 -2.67
C GLU A 80 4.78 -12.01 -1.31
N THR A 81 5.67 -11.84 -0.30
CA THR A 81 5.55 -12.48 1.02
C THR A 81 5.62 -11.48 2.16
N ASP A 82 5.10 -11.87 3.33
CA ASP A 82 5.17 -11.11 4.57
C ASP A 82 6.59 -11.04 5.18
N PHE A 83 7.50 -11.92 4.76
CA PHE A 83 8.91 -11.87 5.16
C PHE A 83 9.59 -10.59 4.67
N VAL A 84 9.25 -10.14 3.46
CA VAL A 84 9.77 -8.87 2.93
C VAL A 84 9.30 -7.69 3.76
N ALA A 85 8.07 -7.70 4.25
CA ALA A 85 7.56 -6.65 5.13
C ALA A 85 8.32 -6.51 6.47
N LYS A 86 9.11 -7.52 6.84
CA LYS A 86 9.98 -7.54 8.02
C LYS A 86 11.46 -7.28 7.70
N ASN A 87 11.80 -7.17 6.41
CA ASN A 87 13.16 -6.94 5.94
C ASN A 87 13.57 -5.47 6.13
N LEU A 88 14.72 -5.23 6.77
CA LEU A 88 15.18 -3.88 7.08
C LEU A 88 15.42 -3.01 5.84
N ASP A 89 15.95 -3.57 4.74
CA ASP A 89 16.16 -2.80 3.51
C ASP A 89 14.82 -2.34 2.92
N PHE A 90 13.81 -3.21 2.96
CA PHE A 90 12.45 -2.89 2.51
C PHE A 90 11.82 -1.82 3.41
N ILE A 91 11.88 -1.98 4.73
CA ILE A 91 11.33 -1.01 5.68
C ILE A 91 12.00 0.36 5.51
N ASN A 92 13.34 0.41 5.39
CA ASN A 92 14.07 1.66 5.20
C ASN A 92 13.70 2.34 3.87
N PHE A 93 13.58 1.56 2.80
CA PHE A 93 13.08 2.06 1.51
C PHE A 93 11.67 2.64 1.64
N CYS A 94 10.76 1.94 2.32
CA CYS A 94 9.38 2.39 2.54
C CYS A 94 9.32 3.69 3.37
N LYS A 95 10.14 3.80 4.43
CA LYS A 95 10.21 5.03 5.26
C LYS A 95 10.63 6.24 4.44
N GLU A 96 11.70 6.12 3.67
CA GLU A 96 12.18 7.21 2.84
C GLU A 96 11.17 7.55 1.73
N LEU A 97 10.52 6.53 1.16
CA LEU A 97 9.47 6.70 0.18
C LEU A 97 8.26 7.44 0.75
N SER A 98 7.89 7.22 2.02
CA SER A 98 6.82 7.94 2.71
C SER A 98 7.11 9.44 2.81
N GLU A 99 8.38 9.82 3.09
CA GLU A 99 8.81 11.22 3.08
C GLU A 99 8.68 11.87 1.70
N ILE A 100 9.10 11.14 0.67
CA ILE A 100 9.00 11.59 -0.72
C ILE A 100 7.53 11.71 -1.14
N ASN A 101 6.71 10.72 -0.78
CA ASN A 101 5.28 10.71 -1.05
C ASN A 101 4.58 11.97 -0.50
N PHE A 102 4.88 12.34 0.74
CA PHE A 102 4.31 13.55 1.34
C PHE A 102 4.74 14.81 0.58
N LYS A 103 6.03 14.96 0.28
CA LYS A 103 6.58 16.11 -0.43
C LYS A 103 6.05 16.26 -1.86
N THR A 104 5.78 15.16 -2.54
CA THR A 104 5.26 15.12 -3.91
C THR A 104 3.75 15.13 -3.99
N LYS A 105 3.05 15.21 -2.84
CA LYS A 105 1.57 15.14 -2.72
C LYS A 105 1.01 13.91 -3.43
N SER A 106 1.66 12.77 -3.24
CA SER A 106 1.27 11.46 -3.76
C SER A 106 1.19 11.34 -5.29
N ASP A 107 1.89 12.20 -6.02
CA ASP A 107 2.04 12.08 -7.47
C ASP A 107 3.06 10.97 -7.79
N LEU A 108 2.56 9.82 -8.25
CA LEU A 108 3.38 8.63 -8.52
C LEU A 108 4.50 8.87 -9.55
N ASN A 109 4.29 9.74 -10.53
CA ASN A 109 5.32 10.06 -11.51
C ASN A 109 6.44 10.86 -10.84
N LYS A 110 6.10 11.88 -10.07
CA LYS A 110 7.08 12.66 -9.31
C LYS A 110 7.79 11.81 -8.27
N ILE A 111 7.10 10.90 -7.59
CA ILE A 111 7.70 9.95 -6.66
C ILE A 111 8.81 9.17 -7.36
N ASN A 112 8.49 8.53 -8.49
CA ASN A 112 9.44 7.69 -9.23
C ASN A 112 10.67 8.44 -9.74
N ASP A 113 10.52 9.72 -10.09
CA ASP A 113 11.57 10.59 -10.61
C ASP A 113 12.29 11.41 -9.53
N THR A 114 11.92 11.24 -8.25
CA THR A 114 12.60 11.88 -7.11
C THR A 114 13.86 11.08 -6.72
N LYS A 115 14.93 11.78 -6.38
CA LYS A 115 16.14 11.16 -5.82
C LYS A 115 15.95 10.85 -4.35
N MET A 116 16.36 9.65 -3.95
CA MET A 116 16.48 9.23 -2.56
C MET A 116 17.79 9.76 -1.94
N ASN A 117 17.97 9.60 -0.63
CA ASN A 117 19.14 10.10 0.12
C ASN A 117 20.49 9.63 -0.45
N ASN A 118 20.50 8.47 -1.10
CA ASN A 118 21.68 7.93 -1.79
C ASN A 118 21.93 8.55 -3.18
N GLY A 119 21.14 9.55 -3.60
CA GLY A 119 21.25 10.23 -4.88
C GLY A 119 20.66 9.50 -6.09
N ILE A 120 20.15 8.29 -5.90
CA ILE A 120 19.55 7.43 -6.94
C ILE A 120 18.03 7.67 -7.00
N LEU A 121 17.42 7.62 -8.18
CA LEU A 121 15.98 7.78 -8.34
C LEU A 121 15.21 6.67 -7.64
N VAL A 122 14.00 6.95 -7.13
CA VAL A 122 13.12 5.96 -6.50
C VAL A 122 12.92 4.73 -7.40
N LYS A 123 12.60 4.93 -8.67
CA LYS A 123 12.41 3.83 -9.64
C LYS A 123 13.65 2.94 -9.79
N ASP A 124 14.84 3.49 -9.74
CA ASP A 124 16.10 2.74 -9.84
C ASP A 124 16.42 2.01 -8.52
N ASN A 125 16.18 2.66 -7.37
CA ASN A 125 16.27 2.03 -6.06
C ASN A 125 15.30 0.86 -5.90
N LEU A 126 14.08 0.99 -6.42
CA LEU A 126 13.09 -0.09 -6.43
C LEU A 126 13.60 -1.30 -7.22
N VAL A 127 14.18 -1.08 -8.41
CA VAL A 127 14.80 -2.15 -9.21
C VAL A 127 15.94 -2.83 -8.46
N ASN A 128 16.79 -2.05 -7.79
CA ASN A 128 17.89 -2.57 -6.97
C ASN A 128 17.37 -3.41 -5.81
N LEU A 129 16.32 -2.94 -5.13
CA LEU A 129 15.69 -3.64 -4.02
C LEU A 129 15.07 -4.98 -4.47
N ILE A 130 14.34 -4.99 -5.59
CA ILE A 130 13.78 -6.20 -6.21
C ILE A 130 14.90 -7.20 -6.55
N SER A 131 16.02 -6.71 -7.08
CA SER A 131 17.18 -7.56 -7.40
C SER A 131 17.84 -8.15 -6.17
N LYS A 132 17.91 -7.38 -5.07
CA LYS A 132 18.54 -7.78 -3.80
C LYS A 132 17.68 -8.80 -3.05
N ILE A 133 16.39 -8.50 -2.88
CA ILE A 133 15.42 -9.32 -2.12
C ILE A 133 15.00 -10.54 -2.94
N GLY A 134 14.85 -10.40 -4.25
CA GLY A 134 14.48 -11.51 -5.11
C GLY A 134 12.97 -11.68 -5.28
N GLU A 135 12.14 -10.78 -4.78
CA GLU A 135 10.69 -10.77 -4.91
C GLU A 135 10.19 -9.58 -5.73
N LYS A 136 8.96 -9.69 -6.26
CA LYS A 136 8.25 -8.55 -6.83
C LYS A 136 7.94 -7.56 -5.72
N ILE A 137 8.30 -6.31 -5.94
CA ILE A 137 7.93 -5.18 -5.08
C ILE A 137 7.34 -4.10 -5.98
N ILE A 138 6.20 -3.53 -5.59
CA ILE A 138 5.55 -2.46 -6.33
C ILE A 138 5.07 -1.34 -5.40
N ILE A 139 5.19 -0.12 -5.85
CA ILE A 139 4.46 1.02 -5.29
C ILE A 139 3.07 0.96 -5.91
N ARG A 140 2.09 0.47 -5.14
CA ARG A 140 0.76 0.16 -5.67
C ARG A 140 -0.09 1.38 -5.85
N ARG A 141 -0.18 2.21 -4.82
CA ARG A 141 -0.99 3.43 -4.80
C ARG A 141 -0.48 4.40 -3.75
N ALA A 142 -0.80 5.66 -3.97
CA ALA A 142 -0.54 6.74 -3.03
C ALA A 142 -1.73 7.70 -3.00
N ASN A 143 -1.97 8.36 -1.88
CA ASN A 143 -3.01 9.35 -1.74
C ASN A 143 -2.57 10.49 -0.82
N PHE A 144 -3.08 11.69 -1.06
CA PHE A 144 -2.78 12.88 -0.29
C PHE A 144 -4.06 13.59 0.12
N PHE A 145 -4.18 13.87 1.41
CA PHE A 145 -5.30 14.59 2.00
C PHE A 145 -4.79 15.95 2.49
N ASP A 146 -5.26 17.01 1.83
CA ASP A 146 -5.04 18.36 2.35
C ASP A 146 -5.89 18.66 3.60
N ASN A 147 -5.69 19.82 4.20
CA ASN A 147 -6.44 20.28 5.38
C ASN A 147 -7.37 21.47 5.05
N LEU A 148 -7.69 21.71 3.76
CA LEU A 148 -8.41 22.93 3.35
C LEU A 148 -9.90 22.88 3.70
N SER A 149 -10.54 21.71 3.68
CA SER A 149 -11.99 21.57 3.84
C SER A 149 -12.42 20.74 5.05
N GLY A 150 -11.50 20.46 5.97
CA GLY A 150 -11.78 19.64 7.16
C GLY A 150 -10.52 19.14 7.82
N MET A 151 -10.70 18.39 8.89
CA MET A 151 -9.62 17.76 9.64
C MET A 151 -9.43 16.32 9.23
N ASN A 152 -8.19 15.92 9.08
CA ASN A 152 -7.82 14.56 8.75
C ASN A 152 -7.46 13.79 10.03
N PHE A 153 -7.91 12.53 10.10
CA PHE A 153 -7.57 11.59 11.16
C PHE A 153 -7.13 10.29 10.56
N SER A 154 -6.10 9.67 11.13
CA SER A 154 -5.58 8.40 10.64
C SER A 154 -5.58 7.34 11.75
N TYR A 155 -5.67 6.08 11.33
CA TYR A 155 -5.49 4.93 12.21
C TYR A 155 -4.63 3.88 11.52
N VAL A 156 -3.63 3.39 12.22
CA VAL A 156 -2.74 2.32 11.78
C VAL A 156 -3.07 1.05 12.55
N HIS A 157 -3.55 0.03 11.83
CA HIS A 157 -3.84 -1.27 12.41
C HIS A 157 -2.69 -2.24 12.17
N SER A 158 -2.41 -3.11 13.18
CA SER A 158 -1.28 -4.04 13.15
C SER A 158 0.04 -3.32 12.83
N ALA A 159 0.29 -2.24 13.58
CA ALA A 159 1.50 -1.44 13.43
C ALA A 159 2.75 -2.28 13.65
N THR A 160 3.66 -2.26 12.69
CA THR A 160 5.00 -2.85 12.80
C THR A 160 5.94 -1.85 13.45
N GLU A 161 5.75 -0.58 13.15
CA GLU A 161 6.41 0.59 13.73
C GLU A 161 5.42 1.77 13.73
N LYS A 162 5.81 2.90 14.35
CA LYS A 162 5.01 4.13 14.25
C LYS A 162 4.77 4.48 12.79
N ASP A 163 3.51 4.76 12.44
CA ASP A 163 3.08 5.19 11.10
C ASP A 163 3.24 4.14 9.98
N ILE A 164 3.53 2.87 10.35
CA ILE A 164 3.71 1.75 9.42
C ILE A 164 2.89 0.56 9.90
N GLY A 165 2.04 0.02 9.03
CA GLY A 165 1.20 -1.14 9.37
C GLY A 165 0.71 -1.91 8.16
N LYS A 166 -0.15 -2.89 8.44
CA LYS A 166 -0.79 -3.71 7.40
C LYS A 166 -2.04 -3.05 6.82
N ILE A 167 -2.78 -2.32 7.65
CA ILE A 167 -3.99 -1.58 7.26
C ILE A 167 -3.87 -0.17 7.81
N ILE A 168 -4.13 0.80 6.96
CA ILE A 168 -4.24 2.20 7.36
C ILE A 168 -5.54 2.76 6.80
N SER A 169 -6.27 3.45 7.64
CA SER A 169 -7.45 4.20 7.25
C SER A 169 -7.25 5.69 7.53
N VAL A 170 -7.86 6.52 6.70
CA VAL A 170 -7.90 7.97 6.88
C VAL A 170 -9.34 8.44 6.68
N VAL A 171 -9.77 9.35 7.53
CA VAL A 171 -11.05 10.05 7.40
C VAL A 171 -10.80 11.55 7.46
N LYS A 172 -11.47 12.29 6.57
CA LYS A 172 -11.57 13.74 6.61
C LYS A 172 -12.96 14.13 7.12
N ILE A 173 -13.03 14.94 8.16
CA ILE A 173 -14.28 15.40 8.75
C ILE A 173 -14.34 16.93 8.65
N ALA A 174 -15.39 17.45 8.02
CA ALA A 174 -15.66 18.88 7.92
C ALA A 174 -16.47 19.39 9.10
N GLY A 175 -16.37 20.70 9.39
CA GLY A 175 -17.21 21.38 10.38
C GLY A 175 -16.90 21.08 11.84
N ILE A 176 -15.75 20.47 12.14
CA ILE A 176 -15.31 20.18 13.52
C ILE A 176 -14.07 20.98 13.91
N SER A 177 -13.91 21.26 15.22
CA SER A 177 -12.71 21.88 15.79
C SER A 177 -11.74 20.80 16.29
N GLU A 178 -10.43 21.11 16.29
CA GLU A 178 -9.37 20.16 16.67
C GLU A 178 -9.46 19.72 18.14
N ALA A 179 -9.77 20.64 19.04
CA ALA A 179 -9.68 20.41 20.49
C ALA A 179 -10.66 19.34 20.99
N ASP A 180 -11.86 19.26 20.40
CA ASP A 180 -12.94 18.45 20.96
C ASP A 180 -13.18 17.12 20.23
N ASN A 181 -12.55 16.90 19.06
CA ASN A 181 -12.94 15.82 18.17
C ASN A 181 -11.82 14.87 17.73
N LYS A 182 -10.59 15.02 18.26
CA LYS A 182 -9.47 14.13 17.88
C LYS A 182 -9.75 12.67 18.23
N ASP A 183 -10.31 12.43 19.40
CA ASP A 183 -10.67 11.07 19.85
C ASP A 183 -11.76 10.48 18.96
N LEU A 184 -12.79 11.26 18.62
CA LEU A 184 -13.87 10.83 17.72
C LEU A 184 -13.35 10.51 16.32
N GLY A 185 -12.54 11.41 15.73
CA GLY A 185 -11.97 11.20 14.40
C GLY A 185 -11.10 9.94 14.31
N ASN A 186 -10.25 9.72 15.33
CA ASN A 186 -9.44 8.50 15.41
C ASN A 186 -10.28 7.22 15.56
N LYS A 187 -11.36 7.28 16.35
CA LYS A 187 -12.31 6.17 16.51
C LYS A 187 -13.07 5.86 15.22
N ILE A 188 -13.44 6.90 14.44
CA ILE A 188 -14.05 6.70 13.12
C ILE A 188 -13.03 6.04 12.17
N ALA A 189 -11.79 6.51 12.14
CA ALA A 189 -10.75 5.87 11.34
C ALA A 189 -10.54 4.41 11.77
N MET A 190 -10.53 4.10 13.07
CA MET A 190 -10.45 2.74 13.59
C MET A 190 -11.65 1.89 13.15
N HIS A 191 -12.86 2.44 13.20
CA HIS A 191 -14.06 1.76 12.70
C HIS A 191 -13.94 1.43 11.22
N ILE A 192 -13.49 2.37 10.38
CA ILE A 192 -13.27 2.16 8.94
C ILE A 192 -12.28 1.02 8.71
N ALA A 193 -11.16 0.98 9.46
CA ALA A 193 -10.18 -0.11 9.33
C ALA A 193 -10.76 -1.48 9.69
N ALA A 194 -11.66 -1.55 10.68
CA ALA A 194 -12.26 -2.79 11.16
C ALA A 194 -13.43 -3.25 10.29
N SER A 195 -14.28 -2.33 9.83
CA SER A 195 -15.54 -2.62 9.16
C SER A 195 -15.49 -2.51 7.64
N ASN A 196 -14.41 -1.95 7.10
CA ASN A 196 -14.12 -1.83 5.67
C ASN A 196 -15.33 -1.42 4.80
N PRO A 197 -15.97 -0.27 5.07
CA PRO A 197 -17.13 0.17 4.29
C PRO A 197 -16.72 0.47 2.85
N PHE A 198 -17.61 0.20 1.89
CA PHE A 198 -17.39 0.48 0.47
C PHE A 198 -17.61 1.95 0.12
N ALA A 199 -18.50 2.62 0.88
CA ALA A 199 -18.85 4.02 0.67
C ALA A 199 -19.22 4.69 2.01
N ILE A 200 -19.37 6.01 2.00
CA ILE A 200 -19.86 6.77 3.15
C ILE A 200 -21.35 6.52 3.36
N ASP A 201 -22.17 6.68 2.32
CA ASP A 201 -23.58 6.35 2.36
C ASP A 201 -23.89 5.16 1.44
N LYS A 202 -25.03 4.51 1.67
CA LYS A 202 -25.52 3.37 0.87
C LYS A 202 -25.74 3.72 -0.60
N ASP A 203 -26.13 4.98 -0.87
CA ASP A 203 -26.43 5.46 -2.22
C ASP A 203 -25.13 5.76 -3.03
N ASP A 204 -24.00 5.82 -2.35
CA ASP A 204 -22.65 6.03 -2.95
C ASP A 204 -21.95 4.70 -3.29
N ILE A 205 -22.54 3.55 -2.95
CA ILE A 205 -21.95 2.24 -3.27
C ILE A 205 -22.00 2.03 -4.80
N ASP A 206 -20.83 1.65 -5.39
CA ASP A 206 -20.73 1.43 -6.84
C ASP A 206 -21.81 0.47 -7.34
N LYS A 207 -22.54 0.90 -8.36
CA LYS A 207 -23.65 0.15 -8.94
C LYS A 207 -23.24 -1.26 -9.40
N ASN A 208 -22.02 -1.43 -9.93
CA ASN A 208 -21.53 -2.73 -10.35
C ASN A 208 -21.38 -3.71 -9.16
N ILE A 209 -21.06 -3.20 -7.97
CA ILE A 209 -21.00 -4.00 -6.74
C ILE A 209 -22.42 -4.42 -6.34
N VAL A 210 -23.37 -3.49 -6.37
CA VAL A 210 -24.76 -3.74 -6.04
C VAL A 210 -25.39 -4.74 -7.00
N ASP A 211 -25.19 -4.56 -8.32
CA ASP A 211 -25.72 -5.44 -9.36
C ASP A 211 -25.19 -6.88 -9.21
N LYS A 212 -23.89 -7.04 -8.95
CA LYS A 212 -23.28 -8.37 -8.69
C LYS A 212 -23.86 -9.04 -7.44
N GLU A 213 -24.08 -8.27 -6.38
CA GLU A 213 -24.68 -8.83 -5.15
C GLU A 213 -26.12 -9.23 -5.40
N LEU A 214 -26.88 -8.46 -6.19
CA LEU A 214 -28.23 -8.82 -6.60
C LEU A 214 -28.24 -10.14 -7.38
N GLU A 215 -27.35 -10.34 -8.34
CA GLU A 215 -27.20 -11.59 -9.09
C GLU A 215 -26.95 -12.79 -8.15
N ILE A 216 -26.07 -12.61 -7.15
CA ILE A 216 -25.78 -13.64 -6.15
C ILE A 216 -27.02 -13.96 -5.32
N ILE A 217 -27.72 -12.94 -4.84
CA ILE A 217 -28.95 -13.09 -4.04
C ILE A 217 -30.03 -13.80 -4.86
N GLU A 218 -30.24 -13.43 -6.10
CA GLU A 218 -31.23 -14.05 -7.00
C GLU A 218 -30.89 -15.52 -7.26
N ALA A 219 -29.62 -15.85 -7.54
CA ALA A 219 -29.17 -17.22 -7.75
C ALA A 219 -29.38 -18.09 -6.47
N GLU A 220 -29.12 -17.52 -5.29
CA GLU A 220 -29.33 -18.21 -4.01
C GLU A 220 -30.81 -18.51 -3.74
N ILE A 221 -31.69 -17.58 -4.11
CA ILE A 221 -33.13 -17.69 -3.83
C ILE A 221 -33.84 -18.53 -4.91
N ALA A 222 -33.36 -18.55 -6.15
CA ALA A 222 -33.97 -19.26 -7.27
C ALA A 222 -34.29 -20.75 -6.96
N ASN A 223 -33.40 -21.40 -6.19
CA ASN A 223 -33.54 -22.79 -5.80
C ASN A 223 -34.32 -23.01 -4.49
N SER A 224 -34.90 -21.97 -3.91
CA SER A 224 -35.53 -22.07 -2.58
C SER A 224 -36.96 -22.65 -2.59
N GLY A 225 -37.58 -22.84 -3.77
CA GLY A 225 -38.95 -23.33 -3.92
C GLY A 225 -40.02 -22.40 -3.35
N LYS A 226 -39.72 -21.13 -3.06
CA LYS A 226 -40.64 -20.14 -2.49
C LYS A 226 -41.50 -19.46 -3.55
N PRO A 227 -42.69 -18.97 -3.20
CA PRO A 227 -43.51 -18.18 -4.11
C PRO A 227 -42.79 -16.90 -4.60
N PRO A 228 -43.10 -16.43 -5.84
CA PRO A 228 -42.41 -15.24 -6.42
C PRO A 228 -42.49 -13.98 -5.54
N GLU A 229 -43.64 -13.69 -4.93
CA GLU A 229 -43.83 -12.53 -4.03
C GLU A 229 -42.91 -12.61 -2.79
N MET A 230 -42.67 -13.80 -2.27
CA MET A 230 -41.78 -14.03 -1.14
C MET A 230 -40.31 -13.90 -1.56
N ILE A 231 -39.97 -14.35 -2.77
CA ILE A 231 -38.66 -14.20 -3.36
C ILE A 231 -38.29 -12.71 -3.47
N GLU A 232 -39.18 -11.89 -4.04
CA GLU A 232 -38.93 -10.44 -4.18
C GLU A 232 -38.73 -9.75 -2.82
N LYS A 233 -39.55 -10.09 -1.82
CA LYS A 233 -39.46 -9.52 -0.47
C LYS A 233 -38.15 -9.91 0.21
N ILE A 234 -37.71 -11.15 0.04
CA ILE A 234 -36.40 -11.64 0.58
C ILE A 234 -35.27 -10.96 -0.11
N SER A 235 -35.28 -10.84 -1.45
CA SER A 235 -34.25 -10.16 -2.23
C SER A 235 -34.10 -8.70 -1.79
N LYS A 236 -35.20 -7.95 -1.69
CA LYS A 236 -35.19 -6.57 -1.17
C LYS A 236 -34.65 -6.47 0.25
N GLY A 237 -34.96 -7.42 1.12
CA GLY A 237 -34.42 -7.45 2.48
C GLY A 237 -32.91 -7.70 2.51
N LYS A 238 -32.44 -8.67 1.71
CA LYS A 238 -31.00 -9.02 1.63
C LYS A 238 -30.18 -7.89 1.06
N ILE A 239 -30.59 -7.28 -0.05
CA ILE A 239 -29.86 -6.15 -0.65
C ILE A 239 -29.86 -4.94 0.28
N SER A 240 -30.97 -4.63 0.97
CA SER A 240 -31.00 -3.55 1.94
C SER A 240 -30.03 -3.79 3.10
N LYS A 241 -29.92 -5.03 3.57
CA LYS A 241 -28.94 -5.41 4.58
C LYS A 241 -27.52 -5.23 4.07
N PHE A 242 -27.23 -5.74 2.86
CA PHE A 242 -25.91 -5.59 2.24
C PHE A 242 -25.48 -4.11 2.13
N LEU A 243 -26.38 -3.24 1.65
CA LEU A 243 -26.12 -1.81 1.55
C LEU A 243 -25.83 -1.16 2.92
N ASN A 244 -26.58 -1.52 3.95
CA ASN A 244 -26.37 -1.00 5.31
C ASN A 244 -25.06 -1.52 5.92
N ASP A 245 -24.74 -2.80 5.72
CA ASP A 245 -23.55 -3.42 6.29
C ASP A 245 -22.25 -2.91 5.61
N ASN A 246 -22.35 -2.36 4.40
CA ASN A 246 -21.21 -1.89 3.60
C ASN A 246 -21.17 -0.35 3.43
N SER A 247 -22.00 0.42 4.10
CA SER A 247 -21.96 1.88 4.11
C SER A 247 -21.63 2.43 5.51
N LEU A 248 -20.61 3.30 5.60
CA LEU A 248 -20.07 3.79 6.86
C LEU A 248 -21.14 4.31 7.81
N LEU A 249 -21.99 5.23 7.35
CA LEU A 249 -23.01 5.87 8.19
C LEU A 249 -24.08 4.90 8.69
N ASN A 250 -24.30 3.79 8.00
CA ASN A 250 -25.32 2.80 8.35
C ASN A 250 -24.79 1.63 9.17
N GLN A 251 -23.47 1.45 9.23
CA GLN A 251 -22.82 0.41 10.03
C GLN A 251 -23.05 0.63 11.52
N PHE A 252 -23.15 -0.46 12.27
CA PHE A 252 -23.15 -0.40 13.73
C PHE A 252 -21.75 -0.02 14.23
N TRP A 253 -21.71 0.90 15.18
CA TRP A 253 -20.47 1.44 15.74
C TRP A 253 -19.69 0.36 16.49
N ILE A 254 -18.44 0.11 16.12
CA ILE A 254 -17.62 -0.96 16.74
C ILE A 254 -17.39 -0.76 18.25
N MET A 255 -17.45 0.51 18.73
CA MET A 255 -17.25 0.81 20.15
C MET A 255 -18.56 0.69 20.96
N ASP A 256 -19.73 0.76 20.30
CA ASP A 256 -21.06 0.62 20.90
C ASP A 256 -22.04 0.03 19.87
N PRO A 257 -22.20 -1.30 19.81
CA PRO A 257 -23.05 -1.96 18.81
C PRO A 257 -24.55 -1.61 18.88
N LYS A 258 -24.95 -0.79 19.85
CA LYS A 258 -26.34 -0.29 19.94
C LYS A 258 -26.56 1.00 19.13
N LYS A 259 -25.48 1.62 18.65
CA LYS A 259 -25.51 2.87 17.89
C LYS A 259 -25.00 2.63 16.48
N LYS A 260 -25.42 3.47 15.56
CA LYS A 260 -24.81 3.59 14.23
C LYS A 260 -23.70 4.64 14.25
N VAL A 261 -22.91 4.68 13.18
CA VAL A 261 -21.88 5.70 12.98
C VAL A 261 -22.49 7.08 12.75
N SER A 262 -23.70 7.13 12.14
CA SER A 262 -24.49 8.36 11.91
C SER A 262 -25.13 8.90 13.19
#